data_67d8393d2ff2d6acffd529caa6a87ae9
#
_entry.id   67d8393d2ff2d6acffd529caa6a87ae9
#
_cell.length_a   1.000
_cell.length_b   1.000
_cell.length_c   1.000
_cell.angle_alpha   90.00
_cell.angle_beta   90.00
_cell.angle_gamma   90.00
#
_symmetry.space_group_name_H-M   'P 1'
#
loop_
_entity.id
_entity.type
_entity.pdbx_description
1 polymer ?
#
loop_
_entity_poly.entity_id
_entity_poly.type
_entity_poly.pdbx_seq_one_letter_code
_entity_poly.pdbx_strand_id
1 'polypeptide(L)'
;MDAQQQALEVSAPYRLGLEIYYFREVVDEPIVSAVETVVHADAHIVVACKPHFLPVVPAGAYVRETLLTRLARRFDNAALVPLHRIDRDTAGLVLFSANPATRGIYQALFRERRIRKHYLAVAPPLPGLTFPYVHRSRLEPGEPFFRMRECVGEPNSETVIDVVARGVDTWTYRLEPVTGRKHQLRVHMAALGAPILHDRFYPELEDQRPDDPDRPLQLFAHTLAFDDPITGEPRSFTATVGPNN
;
A
#
# COMPACT_ATOMS: atom_id res chain seq x y z
N MET A 1 19.10 -20.09 11.61
CA MET A 1 18.36 -21.21 12.18
C MET A 1 17.72 -21.99 11.05
N ASP A 2 17.57 -23.29 11.20
CA ASP A 2 16.76 -24.12 10.30
C ASP A 2 15.25 -24.08 10.64
N ALA A 3 14.45 -24.86 9.92
CA ALA A 3 12.99 -24.95 10.15
C ALA A 3 12.63 -25.55 11.53
N GLN A 4 13.55 -26.21 12.22
CA GLN A 4 13.42 -26.72 13.57
C GLN A 4 13.94 -25.74 14.63
N GLN A 5 14.26 -24.50 14.25
CA GLN A 5 14.82 -23.44 15.09
C GLN A 5 16.20 -23.76 15.67
N GLN A 6 16.95 -24.71 15.08
CA GLN A 6 18.31 -25.02 15.48
C GLN A 6 19.27 -23.99 14.84
N ALA A 7 20.25 -23.53 15.64
CA ALA A 7 21.28 -22.64 15.12
C ALA A 7 22.09 -23.35 14.02
N LEU A 8 22.28 -22.67 12.90
CA LEU A 8 23.15 -23.12 11.84
C LEU A 8 24.54 -22.49 12.02
N GLU A 9 25.56 -23.32 12.06
CA GLU A 9 26.93 -22.85 12.05
C GLU A 9 27.31 -22.29 10.67
N VAL A 10 28.22 -21.31 10.65
CA VAL A 10 28.71 -20.72 9.39
C VAL A 10 29.36 -21.77 8.47
N SER A 11 29.93 -22.83 9.06
CA SER A 11 30.54 -23.97 8.39
C SER A 11 29.54 -25.05 7.97
N ALA A 12 28.23 -24.90 8.23
CA ALA A 12 27.22 -25.89 7.88
C ALA A 12 27.26 -26.19 6.35
N PRO A 13 27.26 -27.46 5.92
CA PRO A 13 27.32 -27.80 4.52
C PRO A 13 26.06 -27.33 3.79
N TYR A 14 26.25 -26.79 2.59
CA TYR A 14 25.14 -26.38 1.73
C TYR A 14 24.22 -27.56 1.43
N ARG A 15 22.91 -27.35 1.60
CA ARG A 15 21.86 -28.31 1.23
C ARG A 15 20.82 -27.58 0.37
N LEU A 16 20.60 -28.09 -0.84
CA LEU A 16 19.56 -27.55 -1.73
C LEU A 16 18.17 -27.67 -1.09
N GLY A 17 17.42 -26.56 -1.04
CA GLY A 17 16.10 -26.52 -0.44
C GLY A 17 16.07 -26.35 1.08
N LEU A 18 17.23 -26.14 1.74
CA LEU A 18 17.28 -25.82 3.15
C LEU A 18 16.71 -24.42 3.38
N GLU A 19 15.61 -24.33 4.12
CA GLU A 19 15.05 -23.05 4.56
C GLU A 19 15.88 -22.51 5.74
N ILE A 20 16.40 -21.31 5.58
CA ILE A 20 17.19 -20.61 6.59
C ILE A 20 16.39 -19.46 7.17
N TYR A 21 16.19 -19.47 8.47
CA TYR A 21 15.54 -18.41 9.23
C TYR A 21 16.60 -17.59 9.96
N TYR A 22 16.47 -16.26 9.91
CA TYR A 22 17.34 -15.37 10.65
C TYR A 22 16.54 -14.23 11.26
N PHE A 23 16.97 -13.78 12.42
CA PHE A 23 16.43 -12.56 13.02
C PHE A 23 17.13 -11.37 12.37
N ARG A 24 16.34 -10.47 11.84
CA ARG A 24 16.86 -9.20 11.36
C ARG A 24 16.81 -8.19 12.50
N GLU A 25 17.95 -7.82 13.00
CA GLU A 25 18.08 -6.66 13.86
C GLU A 25 18.33 -5.42 13.01
N VAL A 26 17.62 -4.35 13.28
CA VAL A 26 17.89 -3.03 12.71
C VAL A 26 18.35 -2.16 13.87
N VAL A 27 19.62 -1.77 13.83
CA VAL A 27 20.21 -0.82 14.77
C VAL A 27 19.71 0.57 14.35
N ASP A 28 19.27 1.37 15.31
CA ASP A 28 18.76 2.73 15.08
C ASP A 28 17.57 2.79 14.10
N GLU A 29 16.59 1.90 14.28
CA GLU A 29 15.36 1.94 13.49
C GLU A 29 14.66 3.29 13.65
N PRO A 30 14.36 4.00 12.52
CA PRO A 30 13.68 5.29 12.58
C PRO A 30 12.30 5.18 13.23
N ILE A 31 12.01 6.05 14.17
CA ILE A 31 10.71 6.11 14.85
C ILE A 31 9.73 6.88 13.97
N VAL A 32 8.58 6.29 13.69
CA VAL A 32 7.45 6.96 13.04
C VAL A 32 6.48 7.45 14.13
N SER A 33 6.49 8.75 14.42
CA SER A 33 5.68 9.33 15.52
C SER A 33 4.18 9.30 15.25
N ALA A 34 3.76 9.27 13.99
CA ALA A 34 2.35 9.20 13.62
C ALA A 34 1.73 7.85 14.01
N VAL A 35 0.48 7.91 14.50
CA VAL A 35 -0.24 6.74 15.04
C VAL A 35 -1.31 6.30 14.05
N GLU A 36 -1.42 5.00 13.87
CA GLU A 36 -2.48 4.38 13.07
C GLU A 36 -3.82 4.40 13.82
N THR A 37 -4.93 4.48 13.07
CA THR A 37 -6.28 4.37 13.61
C THR A 37 -6.90 3.05 13.21
N VAL A 38 -7.46 2.29 14.16
CA VAL A 38 -8.27 1.11 13.87
C VAL A 38 -9.68 1.56 13.52
N VAL A 39 -10.11 1.29 12.30
CA VAL A 39 -11.44 1.63 11.77
C VAL A 39 -12.45 0.52 12.10
N HIS A 40 -12.00 -0.74 12.05
CA HIS A 40 -12.82 -1.91 12.36
C HIS A 40 -11.95 -3.07 12.86
N ALA A 41 -12.48 -3.85 13.78
CA ALA A 41 -11.88 -5.12 14.21
C ALA A 41 -12.97 -6.10 14.63
N ASP A 42 -12.89 -7.32 14.08
CA ASP A 42 -13.74 -8.44 14.48
C ASP A 42 -12.91 -9.75 14.55
N ALA A 43 -13.58 -10.89 14.71
CA ALA A 43 -12.91 -12.20 14.83
C ALA A 43 -12.13 -12.62 13.55
N HIS A 44 -12.36 -11.97 12.41
CA HIS A 44 -11.84 -12.41 11.11
C HIS A 44 -10.92 -11.37 10.48
N ILE A 45 -11.21 -10.09 10.63
CA ILE A 45 -10.50 -9.00 9.98
C ILE A 45 -10.21 -7.83 10.92
N VAL A 46 -9.14 -7.11 10.61
CA VAL A 46 -8.85 -5.77 11.14
C VAL A 46 -8.68 -4.82 9.96
N VAL A 47 -9.36 -3.68 10.01
CA VAL A 47 -9.17 -2.57 9.08
C VAL A 47 -8.54 -1.41 9.82
N ALA A 48 -7.37 -0.98 9.36
CA ALA A 48 -6.65 0.13 9.97
C ALA A 48 -6.34 1.21 8.94
N CYS A 49 -6.40 2.47 9.39
CA CYS A 49 -5.94 3.61 8.63
C CYS A 49 -4.48 3.88 8.98
N LYS A 50 -3.60 3.67 8.01
CA LYS A 50 -2.14 3.83 8.12
C LYS A 50 -1.77 5.30 7.92
N PRO A 51 -0.94 5.92 8.76
CA PRO A 51 -0.38 7.24 8.48
C PRO A 51 0.65 7.19 7.34
N HIS A 52 1.02 8.35 6.81
CA HIS A 52 2.16 8.48 5.91
C HIS A 52 3.46 7.97 6.58
N PHE A 53 4.44 7.59 5.78
CA PHE A 53 5.79 7.15 6.17
C PHE A 53 5.88 5.86 6.99
N LEU A 54 4.76 5.27 7.40
CA LEU A 54 4.73 3.98 8.10
C LEU A 54 4.67 2.84 7.07
N PRO A 55 5.62 1.90 7.03
CA PRO A 55 5.49 0.70 6.20
C PRO A 55 4.35 -0.21 6.67
N VAL A 56 3.73 -0.96 5.76
CA VAL A 56 2.71 -1.96 6.14
C VAL A 56 3.35 -3.18 6.81
N VAL A 57 4.48 -3.64 6.26
CA VAL A 57 5.21 -4.83 6.72
C VAL A 57 6.69 -4.53 6.86
N PRO A 58 7.46 -5.34 7.62
CA PRO A 58 8.90 -5.20 7.72
C PRO A 58 9.57 -5.09 6.34
N ALA A 59 10.29 -3.99 6.11
CA ALA A 59 11.00 -3.71 4.88
C ALA A 59 12.06 -2.61 5.10
N GLY A 60 13.18 -2.69 4.37
CA GLY A 60 14.24 -1.68 4.46
C GLY A 60 14.76 -1.51 5.88
N ALA A 61 14.78 -0.30 6.40
CA ALA A 61 15.23 0.03 7.76
C ALA A 61 14.17 -0.21 8.84
N TYR A 62 13.02 -0.78 8.51
CA TYR A 62 11.88 -0.91 9.42
C TYR A 62 11.56 -2.38 9.71
N VAL A 63 11.47 -2.73 11.01
CA VAL A 63 11.08 -4.05 11.52
C VAL A 63 9.98 -3.92 12.59
N ARG A 64 10.20 -3.04 13.57
CA ARG A 64 9.28 -2.78 14.68
C ARG A 64 8.26 -1.70 14.31
N GLU A 65 8.72 -0.68 13.63
CA GLU A 65 7.95 0.47 13.17
C GLU A 65 7.25 0.14 11.83
N THR A 66 6.33 -0.84 11.89
CA THR A 66 5.44 -1.19 10.78
C THR A 66 4.01 -1.33 11.26
N LEU A 67 3.04 -1.09 10.37
CA LEU A 67 1.63 -1.22 10.72
C LEU A 67 1.32 -2.63 11.23
N LEU A 68 1.85 -3.66 10.58
CA LEU A 68 1.67 -5.06 11.00
C LEU A 68 2.19 -5.29 12.42
N THR A 69 3.41 -4.87 12.72
CA THR A 69 4.03 -5.11 14.03
C THR A 69 3.30 -4.35 15.15
N ARG A 70 2.88 -3.11 14.89
CA ARG A 70 2.10 -2.31 15.84
C ARG A 70 0.74 -2.95 16.13
N LEU A 71 -0.01 -3.35 15.09
CA LEU A 71 -1.32 -4.00 15.25
C LEU A 71 -1.21 -5.39 15.87
N ALA A 72 -0.24 -6.21 15.48
CA ALA A 72 -0.01 -7.53 16.08
C ALA A 72 0.20 -7.42 17.59
N ARG A 73 0.96 -6.43 18.02
CA ARG A 73 1.20 -6.12 19.45
C ARG A 73 -0.07 -5.60 20.13
N ARG A 74 -0.80 -4.67 19.49
CA ARG A 74 -2.03 -4.07 20.03
C ARG A 74 -3.14 -5.11 20.26
N PHE A 75 -3.27 -6.09 19.36
CA PHE A 75 -4.30 -7.12 19.43
C PHE A 75 -3.80 -8.43 20.08
N ASP A 76 -2.54 -8.48 20.50
CA ASP A 76 -1.88 -9.71 20.98
C ASP A 76 -2.11 -10.90 20.01
N ASN A 77 -1.98 -10.62 18.71
CA ASN A 77 -2.28 -11.57 17.66
C ASN A 77 -1.10 -11.72 16.69
N ALA A 78 -0.26 -12.72 16.94
CA ALA A 78 0.88 -13.05 16.08
C ALA A 78 0.46 -13.65 14.71
N ALA A 79 -0.81 -14.08 14.57
CA ALA A 79 -1.33 -14.60 13.31
C ALA A 79 -1.89 -13.50 12.39
N LEU A 80 -1.87 -12.23 12.81
CA LEU A 80 -2.31 -11.11 11.99
C LEU A 80 -1.43 -10.99 10.74
N VAL A 81 -2.04 -10.89 9.57
CA VAL A 81 -1.31 -10.64 8.30
C VAL A 81 -2.08 -9.66 7.42
N PRO A 82 -1.40 -8.77 6.69
CA PRO A 82 -2.06 -7.90 5.73
C PRO A 82 -2.57 -8.71 4.53
N LEU A 83 -3.77 -8.41 4.06
CA LEU A 83 -4.35 -8.99 2.85
C LEU A 83 -3.92 -8.24 1.58
N HIS A 84 -3.50 -6.99 1.73
CA HIS A 84 -2.89 -6.16 0.70
C HIS A 84 -1.92 -5.15 1.32
N ARG A 85 -1.21 -4.43 0.46
CA ARG A 85 -0.28 -3.38 0.91
C ARG A 85 -0.54 -2.08 0.14
N ILE A 86 -0.20 -0.98 0.76
CA ILE A 86 -0.02 0.34 0.15
C ILE A 86 1.42 0.79 0.39
N ASP A 87 1.89 1.74 -0.38
CA ASP A 87 3.27 2.24 -0.25
C ASP A 87 3.51 2.87 1.14
N ARG A 88 4.77 2.94 1.56
CA ARG A 88 5.16 3.58 2.81
C ARG A 88 4.63 5.01 2.91
N ASP A 89 4.77 5.76 1.81
CA ASP A 89 4.41 7.17 1.74
C ASP A 89 2.90 7.41 1.54
N THR A 90 2.14 6.40 1.10
CA THR A 90 0.69 6.46 0.97
C THR A 90 0.00 6.28 2.33
N ALA A 91 -0.93 7.14 2.68
CA ALA A 91 -1.78 6.96 3.86
C ALA A 91 -3.10 6.26 3.51
N GLY A 92 -3.84 5.79 4.53
CA GLY A 92 -5.19 5.27 4.39
C GLY A 92 -5.34 3.78 4.71
N LEU A 93 -6.42 3.19 4.22
CA LEU A 93 -6.92 1.89 4.65
C LEU A 93 -6.04 0.71 4.24
N VAL A 94 -5.79 -0.16 5.20
CA VAL A 94 -5.19 -1.49 5.00
C VAL A 94 -6.05 -2.53 5.72
N LEU A 95 -6.39 -3.61 5.00
CA LEU A 95 -7.15 -4.75 5.49
C LEU A 95 -6.21 -5.88 5.90
N PHE A 96 -6.41 -6.40 7.10
CA PHE A 96 -5.68 -7.52 7.66
C PHE A 96 -6.62 -8.72 7.91
N SER A 97 -6.11 -9.93 7.76
CA SER A 97 -6.72 -11.14 8.30
C SER A 97 -6.27 -11.33 9.75
N ALA A 98 -7.23 -11.43 10.66
CA ALA A 98 -6.99 -11.72 12.07
C ALA A 98 -7.09 -13.22 12.40
N ASN A 99 -7.66 -14.03 11.51
CA ASN A 99 -7.94 -15.44 11.74
C ASN A 99 -7.37 -16.32 10.61
N PRO A 100 -6.41 -17.22 10.90
CA PRO A 100 -5.83 -18.11 9.91
C PRO A 100 -6.87 -19.01 9.20
N ALA A 101 -7.92 -19.45 9.91
CA ALA A 101 -8.93 -20.35 9.37
C ALA A 101 -9.78 -19.72 8.25
N THR A 102 -9.96 -18.37 8.29
CA THR A 102 -10.76 -17.65 7.28
C THR A 102 -9.90 -16.83 6.32
N ARG A 103 -8.59 -16.81 6.50
CA ARG A 103 -7.65 -16.02 5.69
C ARG A 103 -7.78 -16.28 4.19
N GLY A 104 -7.88 -17.55 3.79
CA GLY A 104 -7.93 -17.93 2.39
C GLY A 104 -9.12 -17.35 1.64
N ILE A 105 -10.29 -17.28 2.27
CA ILE A 105 -11.51 -16.73 1.65
C ILE A 105 -11.43 -15.20 1.50
N TYR A 106 -10.83 -14.49 2.45
CA TYR A 106 -10.58 -13.04 2.30
C TYR A 106 -9.47 -12.72 1.29
N GLN A 107 -8.43 -13.55 1.20
CA GLN A 107 -7.41 -13.42 0.15
C GLN A 107 -7.99 -13.63 -1.25
N ALA A 108 -8.98 -14.52 -1.39
CA ALA A 108 -9.68 -14.76 -2.65
C ALA A 108 -10.35 -13.49 -3.19
N LEU A 109 -10.87 -12.61 -2.32
CA LEU A 109 -11.48 -11.34 -2.73
C LEU A 109 -10.51 -10.46 -3.54
N PHE A 110 -9.22 -10.42 -3.16
CA PHE A 110 -8.19 -9.67 -3.90
C PHE A 110 -7.80 -10.36 -5.21
N ARG A 111 -7.60 -11.68 -5.17
CA ARG A 111 -7.26 -12.48 -6.35
C ARG A 111 -8.35 -12.40 -7.42
N GLU A 112 -9.62 -12.44 -6.99
CA GLU A 112 -10.80 -12.40 -7.83
C GLU A 112 -11.29 -10.99 -8.16
N ARG A 113 -10.57 -9.95 -7.69
CA ARG A 113 -10.90 -8.53 -7.88
C ARG A 113 -12.31 -8.15 -7.39
N ARG A 114 -12.76 -8.77 -6.32
CA ARG A 114 -14.05 -8.51 -5.69
C ARG A 114 -13.99 -7.41 -4.62
N ILE A 115 -12.81 -6.82 -4.39
CA ILE A 115 -12.62 -5.65 -3.54
C ILE A 115 -12.55 -4.40 -4.40
N ARG A 116 -13.45 -3.46 -4.13
CA ARG A 116 -13.42 -2.11 -4.69
C ARG A 116 -12.56 -1.22 -3.79
N LYS A 117 -11.63 -0.52 -4.38
CA LYS A 117 -10.70 0.39 -3.70
C LYS A 117 -10.76 1.74 -4.37
N HIS A 118 -11.04 2.78 -3.61
CA HIS A 118 -10.95 4.14 -4.09
C HIS A 118 -9.83 4.86 -3.35
N TYR A 119 -9.00 5.54 -4.12
CA TYR A 119 -7.97 6.43 -3.60
C TYR A 119 -8.35 7.86 -3.93
N LEU A 120 -7.97 8.78 -3.05
CA LEU A 120 -7.97 10.21 -3.35
C LEU A 120 -6.53 10.66 -3.59
N ALA A 121 -6.34 11.46 -4.63
CA ALA A 121 -5.05 12.05 -4.94
C ALA A 121 -5.22 13.53 -5.26
N VAL A 122 -4.30 14.37 -4.79
CA VAL A 122 -4.21 15.78 -5.19
C VAL A 122 -3.07 15.92 -6.20
N ALA A 123 -3.38 16.48 -7.36
CA ALA A 123 -2.44 16.60 -8.47
C ALA A 123 -2.79 17.81 -9.36
N PRO A 124 -1.89 18.27 -10.26
CA PRO A 124 -2.19 19.30 -11.23
C PRO A 124 -3.43 18.99 -12.08
N PRO A 125 -4.10 20.02 -12.64
CA PRO A 125 -5.26 19.86 -13.51
C PRO A 125 -4.96 19.08 -14.79
N LEU A 126 -5.92 18.27 -15.25
CA LEU A 126 -5.91 17.59 -16.56
C LEU A 126 -7.12 18.04 -17.40
N PRO A 127 -7.19 19.31 -17.80
CA PRO A 127 -8.37 19.88 -18.48
C PRO A 127 -8.60 19.29 -19.88
N GLY A 128 -7.58 18.66 -20.49
CA GLY A 128 -7.67 18.04 -21.80
C GLY A 128 -8.30 16.64 -21.80
N LEU A 129 -8.61 16.06 -20.63
CA LEU A 129 -9.21 14.74 -20.54
C LEU A 129 -10.71 14.79 -20.24
N THR A 130 -11.45 13.85 -20.80
CA THR A 130 -12.84 13.57 -20.44
C THR A 130 -12.88 12.53 -19.33
N PHE A 131 -13.63 12.80 -18.27
CA PHE A 131 -13.76 11.91 -17.11
C PHE A 131 -15.14 11.25 -17.05
N PRO A 132 -15.24 10.00 -16.53
CA PRO A 132 -14.13 9.18 -16.05
C PRO A 132 -13.18 8.74 -17.17
N TYR A 133 -11.88 8.80 -16.91
CA TYR A 133 -10.83 8.40 -17.84
C TYR A 133 -10.23 7.06 -17.44
N VAL A 134 -10.03 6.15 -18.38
CA VAL A 134 -9.40 4.85 -18.14
C VAL A 134 -7.98 4.86 -18.70
N HIS A 135 -7.00 4.82 -17.79
CA HIS A 135 -5.60 4.69 -18.17
C HIS A 135 -5.14 3.24 -18.10
N ARG A 136 -4.60 2.76 -19.22
CA ARG A 136 -4.03 1.42 -19.35
C ARG A 136 -2.61 1.52 -19.84
N SER A 137 -1.70 0.86 -19.16
CA SER A 137 -0.30 0.84 -19.55
C SER A 137 0.40 -0.44 -19.11
N ARG A 138 1.59 -0.67 -19.67
CA ARG A 138 2.50 -1.69 -19.21
C ARG A 138 3.47 -1.08 -18.20
N LEU A 139 3.42 -1.58 -16.97
CA LEU A 139 4.33 -1.19 -15.89
C LEU A 139 5.42 -2.24 -15.69
N GLU A 140 6.67 -1.79 -15.68
CA GLU A 140 7.86 -2.60 -15.41
C GLU A 140 8.74 -1.94 -14.35
N PRO A 141 9.67 -2.71 -13.70
CA PRO A 141 10.69 -2.12 -12.86
C PRO A 141 11.47 -1.05 -13.63
N GLY A 142 11.72 0.07 -12.97
CA GLY A 142 12.51 1.19 -13.47
C GLY A 142 13.87 1.28 -12.77
N GLU A 143 14.54 2.39 -12.99
CA GLU A 143 15.77 2.74 -12.29
C GLU A 143 15.55 3.98 -11.43
N PRO A 144 16.06 3.93 -10.18
CA PRO A 144 16.59 2.78 -9.45
C PRO A 144 15.54 1.67 -9.25
N PHE A 145 15.97 0.46 -8.92
CA PHE A 145 15.16 -0.78 -8.81
C PHE A 145 13.87 -0.66 -7.99
N PHE A 146 13.77 0.31 -7.11
CA PHE A 146 12.59 0.55 -6.29
C PHE A 146 11.51 1.37 -7.00
N ARG A 147 11.79 1.99 -8.15
CA ARG A 147 10.80 2.68 -8.99
C ARG A 147 10.12 1.72 -9.98
N MET A 148 9.04 2.21 -10.56
CA MET A 148 8.37 1.60 -11.72
C MET A 148 8.36 2.60 -12.86
N ARG A 149 8.17 2.13 -14.09
CA ARG A 149 8.01 2.97 -15.29
C ARG A 149 6.97 2.39 -16.22
N GLU A 150 6.37 3.24 -17.02
CA GLU A 150 5.61 2.79 -18.17
C GLU A 150 6.54 2.43 -19.33
N CYS A 151 6.17 1.41 -20.06
CA CYS A 151 6.88 0.96 -21.25
C CYS A 151 5.91 0.51 -22.35
N VAL A 152 6.41 0.42 -23.55
CA VAL A 152 5.65 -0.08 -24.71
C VAL A 152 5.37 -1.57 -24.52
N GLY A 153 4.16 -2.01 -24.83
CA GLY A 153 3.75 -3.42 -24.79
C GLY A 153 2.29 -3.60 -24.33
N GLU A 154 1.85 -4.85 -24.29
CA GLU A 154 0.51 -5.18 -23.80
C GLU A 154 0.29 -4.67 -22.37
N PRO A 155 -0.78 -3.92 -22.11
CA PRO A 155 -1.07 -3.36 -20.80
C PRO A 155 -1.20 -4.44 -19.72
N ASN A 156 -0.55 -4.23 -18.59
CA ASN A 156 -0.64 -5.08 -17.40
C ASN A 156 -1.18 -4.32 -16.19
N SER A 157 -1.56 -3.06 -16.38
CA SER A 157 -2.11 -2.18 -15.35
C SER A 157 -3.27 -1.36 -15.91
N GLU A 158 -4.27 -1.10 -15.06
CA GLU A 158 -5.46 -0.32 -15.40
C GLU A 158 -5.92 0.46 -14.19
N THR A 159 -6.20 1.77 -14.38
CA THR A 159 -6.77 2.68 -13.38
C THR A 159 -7.89 3.49 -13.99
N VAL A 160 -9.04 3.53 -13.34
CA VAL A 160 -10.10 4.49 -13.66
C VAL A 160 -9.85 5.75 -12.84
N ILE A 161 -9.86 6.89 -13.52
CA ILE A 161 -9.57 8.21 -12.95
C ILE A 161 -10.80 9.08 -13.11
N ASP A 162 -11.25 9.70 -12.03
CA ASP A 162 -12.36 10.65 -12.04
C ASP A 162 -12.00 11.89 -11.21
N VAL A 163 -12.72 12.98 -11.39
CA VAL A 163 -12.48 14.24 -10.69
C VAL A 163 -13.53 14.45 -9.61
N VAL A 164 -13.08 14.58 -8.37
CA VAL A 164 -13.93 14.86 -7.19
C VAL A 164 -14.10 16.37 -6.99
N ALA A 165 -12.99 17.11 -7.11
CA ALA A 165 -13.01 18.57 -6.93
C ALA A 165 -11.98 19.22 -7.87
N ARG A 166 -12.34 20.42 -8.36
CA ARG A 166 -11.51 21.24 -9.23
C ARG A 166 -11.15 22.53 -8.52
N GLY A 167 -9.86 22.72 -8.24
CA GLY A 167 -9.27 23.97 -7.80
C GLY A 167 -8.57 24.70 -8.94
N VAL A 168 -7.93 25.82 -8.64
CA VAL A 168 -7.18 26.61 -9.63
C VAL A 168 -5.88 25.90 -10.03
N ASP A 169 -5.07 25.58 -9.06
CA ASP A 169 -3.72 25.01 -9.28
C ASP A 169 -3.68 23.49 -9.16
N THR A 170 -4.67 22.92 -8.46
CA THR A 170 -4.73 21.48 -8.19
C THR A 170 -6.16 20.96 -8.23
N TRP A 171 -6.31 19.71 -8.65
CA TRP A 171 -7.58 18.97 -8.57
C TRP A 171 -7.45 17.80 -7.61
N THR A 172 -8.59 17.42 -7.01
CA THR A 172 -8.70 16.18 -6.27
C THR A 172 -9.29 15.11 -7.18
N TYR A 173 -8.54 14.04 -7.39
CA TYR A 173 -8.93 12.91 -8.21
C TYR A 173 -9.35 11.72 -7.36
N ARG A 174 -10.36 11.00 -7.83
CA ARG A 174 -10.69 9.65 -7.39
C ARG A 174 -10.01 8.66 -8.33
N LEU A 175 -9.19 7.79 -7.79
CA LEU A 175 -8.44 6.78 -8.52
C LEU A 175 -8.95 5.39 -8.11
N GLU A 176 -9.39 4.59 -9.09
CA GLU A 176 -9.85 3.22 -8.87
C GLU A 176 -8.89 2.25 -9.58
N PRO A 177 -7.95 1.64 -8.85
CA PRO A 177 -7.03 0.67 -9.45
C PRO A 177 -7.74 -0.67 -9.68
N VAL A 178 -7.96 -1.04 -10.94
CA VAL A 178 -8.47 -2.35 -11.37
C VAL A 178 -7.41 -3.44 -11.15
N THR A 179 -6.16 -3.08 -11.33
CA THR A 179 -4.97 -3.89 -11.04
C THR A 179 -4.23 -3.31 -9.84
N GLY A 180 -3.29 -4.05 -9.26
CA GLY A 180 -2.55 -3.63 -8.06
C GLY A 180 -1.03 -3.70 -8.24
N ARG A 181 -0.48 -3.07 -9.29
CA ARG A 181 0.97 -3.02 -9.49
C ARG A 181 1.63 -2.05 -8.52
N LYS A 182 2.90 -2.31 -8.19
CA LYS A 182 3.71 -1.41 -7.36
C LYS A 182 3.72 0.00 -7.95
N HIS A 183 3.49 1.02 -7.13
CA HIS A 183 3.44 2.45 -7.49
C HIS A 183 2.46 2.80 -8.62
N GLN A 184 1.52 1.92 -8.99
CA GLN A 184 0.67 2.08 -10.17
C GLN A 184 0.04 3.47 -10.29
N LEU A 185 -0.66 3.94 -9.26
CA LEU A 185 -1.38 5.21 -9.28
C LEU A 185 -0.44 6.41 -9.47
N ARG A 186 0.74 6.33 -8.84
CA ARG A 186 1.78 7.37 -8.91
C ARG A 186 2.36 7.48 -10.30
N VAL A 187 2.71 6.34 -10.91
CA VAL A 187 3.23 6.28 -12.28
C VAL A 187 2.19 6.73 -13.29
N HIS A 188 0.95 6.25 -13.18
CA HIS A 188 -0.14 6.62 -14.10
C HIS A 188 -0.41 8.12 -14.08
N MET A 189 -0.53 8.73 -12.89
CA MET A 189 -0.76 10.18 -12.78
C MET A 189 0.42 10.99 -13.33
N ALA A 190 1.66 10.56 -13.05
CA ALA A 190 2.85 11.22 -13.59
C ALA A 190 2.94 11.10 -15.12
N ALA A 191 2.62 9.94 -15.69
CA ALA A 191 2.62 9.70 -17.14
C ALA A 191 1.59 10.56 -17.88
N LEU A 192 0.46 10.87 -17.23
CA LEU A 192 -0.56 11.78 -17.76
C LEU A 192 -0.17 13.28 -17.64
N GLY A 193 0.97 13.59 -17.04
CA GLY A 193 1.43 14.97 -16.83
C GLY A 193 0.85 15.63 -15.57
N ALA A 194 0.21 14.86 -14.69
CA ALA A 194 -0.31 15.33 -13.42
C ALA A 194 0.28 14.50 -12.24
N PRO A 195 1.58 14.62 -11.96
CA PRO A 195 2.20 13.92 -10.84
C PRO A 195 1.51 14.27 -9.53
N ILE A 196 1.32 13.27 -8.67
CA ILE A 196 0.67 13.48 -7.37
C ILE A 196 1.56 14.42 -6.53
N LEU A 197 0.95 15.38 -5.86
CA LEU A 197 1.70 16.36 -5.07
C LEU A 197 2.58 15.68 -4.02
N HIS A 198 3.78 16.20 -3.88
CA HIS A 198 4.84 15.76 -2.96
C HIS A 198 5.31 14.32 -3.20
N ASP A 199 5.08 13.79 -4.41
CA ASP A 199 5.67 12.51 -4.79
C ASP A 199 7.17 12.66 -5.04
N ARG A 200 7.99 12.01 -4.18
CA ARG A 200 9.46 12.07 -4.25
C ARG A 200 10.05 11.14 -5.30
N PHE A 201 9.24 10.27 -5.88
CA PHE A 201 9.70 9.29 -6.87
C PHE A 201 9.28 9.61 -8.30
N TYR A 202 8.21 10.41 -8.47
CA TYR A 202 7.64 10.68 -9.80
C TYR A 202 7.22 12.15 -9.96
N PRO A 203 7.45 12.76 -11.14
CA PRO A 203 8.07 12.17 -12.33
C PRO A 203 9.58 11.98 -12.17
N GLU A 204 10.25 12.80 -11.37
CA GLU A 204 11.68 12.78 -11.10
C GLU A 204 11.96 12.25 -9.69
N LEU A 205 13.15 11.67 -9.53
CA LEU A 205 13.56 11.12 -8.24
C LEU A 205 14.17 12.19 -7.34
N GLU A 206 13.54 12.44 -6.20
CA GLU A 206 14.04 13.28 -5.12
C GLU A 206 14.43 12.42 -3.90
N ASP A 207 15.30 11.44 -4.09
CA ASP A 207 15.53 10.33 -3.16
C ASP A 207 16.19 10.73 -1.82
N GLN A 208 16.95 11.81 -1.78
CA GLN A 208 17.81 12.13 -0.63
C GLN A 208 17.18 13.06 0.41
N ARG A 209 15.89 13.37 0.30
CA ARG A 209 15.23 14.18 1.31
C ARG A 209 14.78 13.31 2.48
N PRO A 210 14.94 13.76 3.73
CA PRO A 210 14.29 13.14 4.88
C PRO A 210 12.77 13.17 4.71
N ASP A 211 12.07 12.34 5.48
CA ASP A 211 10.62 12.43 5.56
C ASP A 211 10.20 13.81 6.05
N ASP A 212 9.22 14.39 5.39
CA ASP A 212 8.69 15.72 5.71
C ASP A 212 7.20 15.57 6.04
N PRO A 213 6.82 15.57 7.34
CA PRO A 213 5.43 15.45 7.76
C PRO A 213 4.53 16.58 7.27
N ASP A 214 5.09 17.76 6.97
CA ASP A 214 4.34 18.91 6.47
C ASP A 214 4.08 18.82 4.96
N ARG A 215 4.82 17.96 4.25
CA ARG A 215 4.69 17.73 2.81
C ARG A 215 4.58 16.24 2.45
N PRO A 216 3.62 15.50 3.01
CA PRO A 216 3.42 14.10 2.71
C PRO A 216 2.88 13.92 1.29
N LEU A 217 3.14 12.76 0.69
CA LEU A 217 2.54 12.35 -0.59
C LEU A 217 1.02 12.49 -0.52
N GLN A 218 0.44 13.28 -1.40
CA GLN A 218 -1.01 13.53 -1.43
C GLN A 218 -1.78 12.39 -2.12
N LEU A 219 -1.60 11.17 -1.61
CA LEU A 219 -2.27 9.93 -2.04
C LEU A 219 -2.80 9.18 -0.83
N PHE A 220 -4.11 8.91 -0.85
CA PHE A 220 -4.85 8.34 0.27
C PHE A 220 -5.68 7.13 -0.19
N ALA A 221 -5.45 5.95 0.38
CA ALA A 221 -6.31 4.79 0.23
C ALA A 221 -7.61 5.05 1.04
N HIS A 222 -8.59 5.69 0.37
CA HIS A 222 -9.71 6.34 1.05
C HIS A 222 -10.88 5.40 1.35
N THR A 223 -11.30 4.58 0.39
CA THR A 223 -12.43 3.66 0.59
C THR A 223 -12.07 2.25 0.19
N LEU A 224 -12.54 1.30 0.98
CA LEU A 224 -12.42 -0.13 0.72
C LEU A 224 -13.79 -0.78 0.94
N ALA A 225 -14.33 -1.45 -0.10
CA ALA A 225 -15.64 -2.07 -0.04
C ALA A 225 -15.65 -3.46 -0.70
N PHE A 226 -16.38 -4.39 -0.09
CA PHE A 226 -16.55 -5.76 -0.57
C PHE A 226 -17.78 -6.40 0.08
N ASP A 227 -18.26 -7.49 -0.50
CA ASP A 227 -19.24 -8.35 0.18
C ASP A 227 -18.48 -9.34 1.05
N ASP A 228 -18.84 -9.39 2.34
CA ASP A 228 -18.17 -10.24 3.32
C ASP A 228 -18.32 -11.72 2.91
N PRO A 229 -17.22 -12.46 2.71
CA PRO A 229 -17.28 -13.81 2.17
C PRO A 229 -17.86 -14.85 3.16
N ILE A 230 -18.07 -14.48 4.42
CA ILE A 230 -18.66 -15.34 5.45
C ILE A 230 -20.14 -15.06 5.57
N THR A 231 -20.54 -13.80 5.67
CA THR A 231 -21.93 -13.41 5.91
C THR A 231 -22.70 -13.06 4.63
N GLY A 232 -22.00 -12.74 3.53
CA GLY A 232 -22.58 -12.22 2.30
C GLY A 232 -23.00 -10.75 2.36
N GLU A 233 -22.86 -10.09 3.51
CA GLU A 233 -23.28 -8.72 3.68
C GLU A 233 -22.28 -7.72 3.09
N PRO A 234 -22.75 -6.59 2.53
CA PRO A 234 -21.86 -5.54 2.03
C PRO A 234 -21.12 -4.85 3.17
N ARG A 235 -19.81 -4.74 3.06
CA ARG A 235 -18.93 -3.99 3.94
C ARG A 235 -18.29 -2.83 3.22
N SER A 236 -18.28 -1.65 3.86
CA SER A 236 -17.62 -0.46 3.34
C SER A 236 -16.94 0.29 4.47
N PHE A 237 -15.68 0.65 4.26
CA PHE A 237 -14.84 1.37 5.21
C PHE A 237 -14.30 2.63 4.54
N THR A 238 -14.25 3.71 5.30
CA THR A 238 -13.70 4.99 4.86
C THR A 238 -12.55 5.41 5.76
N ALA A 239 -11.48 5.91 5.17
CA ALA A 239 -10.31 6.38 5.90
C ALA A 239 -10.62 7.61 6.75
N THR A 240 -9.95 7.72 7.89
CA THR A 240 -10.01 8.89 8.77
C THR A 240 -9.07 10.02 8.32
N VAL A 241 -8.27 9.79 7.27
CA VAL A 241 -7.33 10.75 6.68
C VAL A 241 -7.71 11.02 5.22
N GLY A 242 -7.42 12.22 4.74
CA GLY A 242 -7.72 12.65 3.39
C GLY A 242 -7.06 13.98 3.04
N PRO A 243 -7.27 14.50 1.82
CA PRO A 243 -6.59 15.69 1.32
C PRO A 243 -6.80 16.99 2.12
N ASN A 244 -7.81 17.05 2.96
CA ASN A 244 -8.21 18.26 3.69
C ASN A 244 -8.26 18.05 5.22
N ASN A 245 -7.62 17.04 5.72
CA ASN A 245 -7.54 16.74 7.16
C ASN A 245 -6.14 16.95 7.68
#